data_64318afef63d808d2e93fed41be4652b
#
_entry.id   64318afef63d808d2e93fed41be4652b
#
_cell.length_a   1.000
_cell.length_b   1.000
_cell.length_c   1.000
_cell.angle_alpha   90.00
_cell.angle_beta   90.00
_cell.angle_gamma   90.00
#
_symmetry.space_group_name_H-M   'P 1'
#
loop_
_entity.id
_entity.type
_entity.pdbx_description
1 polymer ?
#
loop_
_entity_poly.entity_id
_entity_poly.type
_entity_poly.pdbx_seq_one_letter_code
_entity_poly.pdbx_strand_id
1 'polypeptide(L)'
;METFLVSPHEIRGIVTMAEAVEAVRTGFREWGENPQLNAPRRRIHIPTGVRVSVHQGGVPAAGATGLMTHCEWVKPMAEEQVYPRLNHPVIVLYDAAEGELKGIIIGEITCSELPNNIAVTGLRTAATSAVGTDLLARQDASTLGIFGAAGQAKNHLLAFMQVRKLKNVKVYSRNPENRKRFAEELGPLTNLNITPVSSPQEAVRGVDIILAATNSSVPVFDGNWLEPGQHVTTIVGSNVGLVKGGCTAAKRREIDDATLARSHVRGIVSVQQAIQDEQADIFDPVSRGVIKWEQLIEIGAILAGQDDGRTRADQISLYKNNAGQGVADVALGALVLEKAKKKQAGQKLEV
;
A
#
# COMPACT_ATOMS: atom_id res chain seq x y z
N MET A 1 7.42 -6.08 31.95
CA MET A 1 7.27 -6.83 30.65
C MET A 1 8.61 -6.93 29.95
N GLU A 2 8.85 -7.96 29.11
CA GLU A 2 10.12 -8.10 28.42
C GLU A 2 10.13 -7.33 27.10
N THR A 3 11.08 -6.40 26.95
CA THR A 3 11.27 -5.62 25.72
C THR A 3 12.21 -6.34 24.77
N PHE A 4 11.90 -6.35 23.47
CA PHE A 4 12.70 -7.02 22.44
C PHE A 4 13.17 -6.06 21.36
N LEU A 5 14.43 -6.21 20.93
CA LEU A 5 14.97 -5.59 19.72
C LEU A 5 15.04 -6.66 18.64
N VAL A 6 14.35 -6.45 17.51
CA VAL A 6 14.36 -7.37 16.36
C VAL A 6 15.06 -6.68 15.19
N SER A 7 16.08 -7.31 14.68
CA SER A 7 16.99 -6.77 13.66
C SER A 7 16.57 -7.11 12.22
N PRO A 8 17.14 -6.46 11.20
CA PRO A 8 16.73 -6.64 9.82
C PRO A 8 16.88 -8.06 9.28
N HIS A 9 17.85 -8.83 9.75
CA HIS A 9 18.06 -10.22 9.30
C HIS A 9 17.04 -11.19 9.91
N GLU A 10 16.47 -10.86 11.08
CA GLU A 10 15.50 -11.70 11.79
C GLU A 10 14.08 -11.54 11.27
N ILE A 11 13.77 -10.40 10.64
CA ILE A 11 12.41 -10.12 10.12
C ILE A 11 12.22 -10.53 8.66
N ARG A 12 13.29 -10.94 7.99
CA ARG A 12 13.21 -11.34 6.58
C ARG A 12 12.42 -12.64 6.41
N GLY A 13 11.31 -12.58 5.67
CA GLY A 13 10.44 -13.74 5.46
C GLY A 13 9.79 -14.29 6.74
N ILE A 14 9.66 -13.46 7.77
CA ILE A 14 9.11 -13.92 9.06
C ILE A 14 7.60 -14.12 9.01
N VAL A 15 6.90 -13.45 8.13
CA VAL A 15 5.44 -13.51 7.94
C VAL A 15 5.12 -14.04 6.55
N THR A 16 3.95 -14.65 6.39
CA THR A 16 3.35 -14.91 5.09
C THR A 16 2.58 -13.68 4.61
N MET A 17 2.31 -13.59 3.30
CA MET A 17 1.46 -12.52 2.77
C MET A 17 0.03 -12.60 3.32
N ALA A 18 -0.51 -13.82 3.48
CA ALA A 18 -1.83 -14.03 4.07
C ALA A 18 -1.93 -13.46 5.50
N GLU A 19 -0.94 -13.77 6.34
CA GLU A 19 -0.87 -13.25 7.70
C GLU A 19 -0.75 -11.73 7.74
N ALA A 20 0.03 -11.14 6.82
CA ALA A 20 0.16 -9.70 6.71
C ALA A 20 -1.17 -9.03 6.31
N VAL A 21 -1.93 -9.62 5.38
CA VAL A 21 -3.25 -9.13 4.98
C VAL A 21 -4.23 -9.16 6.15
N GLU A 22 -4.28 -10.24 6.92
CA GLU A 22 -5.20 -10.35 8.06
C GLU A 22 -4.82 -9.43 9.23
N ALA A 23 -3.54 -9.26 9.52
CA ALA A 23 -3.09 -8.30 10.52
C ALA A 23 -3.52 -6.86 10.15
N VAL A 24 -3.30 -6.47 8.90
CA VAL A 24 -3.69 -5.16 8.39
C VAL A 24 -5.21 -5.00 8.37
N ARG A 25 -5.98 -6.03 7.98
CA ARG A 25 -7.46 -6.04 8.00
C ARG A 25 -7.98 -5.77 9.42
N THR A 26 -7.40 -6.43 10.42
CA THR A 26 -7.75 -6.22 11.83
C THR A 26 -7.53 -4.77 12.25
N GLY A 27 -6.35 -4.19 11.95
CA GLY A 27 -6.07 -2.80 12.28
C GLY A 27 -7.04 -1.81 11.61
N PHE A 28 -7.41 -2.03 10.35
CA PHE A 28 -8.39 -1.16 9.68
C PHE A 28 -9.81 -1.32 10.19
N ARG A 29 -10.22 -2.52 10.60
CA ARG A 29 -11.52 -2.75 11.22
C ARG A 29 -11.63 -1.96 12.54
N GLU A 30 -10.67 -2.13 13.44
CA GLU A 30 -10.65 -1.42 14.71
C GLU A 30 -10.60 0.10 14.51
N TRP A 31 -9.84 0.58 13.52
CA TRP A 31 -9.83 2.00 13.20
C TRP A 31 -11.20 2.48 12.67
N GLY A 32 -11.90 1.68 11.87
CA GLY A 32 -13.25 1.99 11.42
C GLY A 32 -14.25 2.08 12.59
N GLU A 33 -14.11 1.21 13.59
CA GLU A 33 -14.92 1.20 14.81
C GLU A 33 -14.53 2.35 15.76
N ASN A 34 -13.25 2.71 15.83
CA ASN A 34 -12.73 3.78 16.68
C ASN A 34 -11.73 4.68 15.91
N PRO A 35 -12.19 5.82 15.38
CA PRO A 35 -11.37 6.74 14.59
C PRO A 35 -10.14 7.31 15.31
N GLN A 36 -10.08 7.25 16.65
CA GLN A 36 -8.93 7.76 17.43
C GLN A 36 -7.72 6.82 17.36
N LEU A 37 -7.86 5.60 16.88
CA LEU A 37 -6.77 4.62 16.82
C LEU A 37 -5.70 4.92 15.78
N ASN A 38 -5.91 5.90 14.91
CA ASN A 38 -4.93 6.26 13.88
C ASN A 38 -4.80 7.77 13.73
N ALA A 39 -3.57 8.24 13.59
CA ALA A 39 -3.30 9.63 13.26
C ALA A 39 -2.81 9.75 11.80
N PRO A 40 -3.18 10.84 11.09
CA PRO A 40 -2.61 11.10 9.78
C PRO A 40 -1.09 11.17 9.83
N ARG A 41 -0.45 10.57 8.83
CA ARG A 41 1.00 10.60 8.67
C ARG A 41 1.56 12.02 8.73
N ARG A 42 2.66 12.19 9.46
CA ARG A 42 3.42 13.44 9.52
C ARG A 42 4.75 13.31 8.80
N ARG A 43 5.15 14.38 8.10
CA ARG A 43 6.43 14.47 7.41
C ARG A 43 7.13 15.78 7.72
N ILE A 44 8.46 15.68 7.95
CA ILE A 44 9.34 16.82 8.10
C ILE A 44 10.36 16.77 6.97
N HIS A 45 10.54 17.90 6.28
CA HIS A 45 11.54 18.07 5.24
C HIS A 45 12.68 18.93 5.78
N ILE A 46 13.87 18.37 5.79
CA ILE A 46 15.08 19.07 6.24
C ILE A 46 15.75 19.72 5.03
N PRO A 47 16.28 20.95 5.14
CA PRO A 47 16.91 21.65 4.02
C PRO A 47 18.09 20.90 3.37
N THR A 48 18.70 19.96 4.08
CA THR A 48 19.76 19.09 3.55
C THR A 48 19.25 18.02 2.57
N GLY A 49 17.93 17.92 2.33
CA GLY A 49 17.33 16.91 1.48
C GLY A 49 16.85 15.66 2.23
N VAL A 50 16.90 15.63 3.55
CA VAL A 50 16.35 14.52 4.33
C VAL A 50 14.86 14.74 4.58
N ARG A 51 14.06 13.68 4.40
CA ARG A 51 12.65 13.64 4.76
C ARG A 51 12.40 12.56 5.81
N VAL A 52 11.87 12.96 6.96
CA VAL A 52 11.41 12.04 8.02
C VAL A 52 9.90 11.87 7.93
N SER A 53 9.44 10.63 8.00
CA SER A 53 8.00 10.30 8.07
C SER A 53 7.70 9.54 9.34
N VAL A 54 6.56 9.85 9.98
CA VAL A 54 6.06 9.15 11.17
C VAL A 54 4.60 8.76 10.94
N HIS A 55 4.27 7.51 11.27
CA HIS A 55 2.93 6.94 11.24
C HIS A 55 2.60 6.44 12.64
N GLN A 56 1.52 6.90 13.23
CA GLN A 56 1.10 6.53 14.60
C GLN A 56 -0.23 5.79 14.56
N GLY A 57 -0.36 4.74 15.36
CA GLY A 57 -1.60 3.97 15.46
C GLY A 57 -1.65 3.05 16.66
N GLY A 58 -2.83 2.53 16.92
CA GLY A 58 -3.09 1.52 17.94
C GLY A 58 -3.96 0.41 17.37
N VAL A 59 -3.70 -0.82 17.80
CA VAL A 59 -4.47 -2.01 17.43
C VAL A 59 -4.66 -2.84 18.71
N PRO A 60 -5.67 -2.49 19.54
CA PRO A 60 -5.96 -3.18 20.80
C PRO A 60 -6.10 -4.69 20.67
N ALA A 61 -6.74 -5.22 19.61
CA ALA A 61 -6.84 -6.66 19.35
C ALA A 61 -5.47 -7.34 19.13
N ALA A 62 -4.46 -6.59 18.69
CA ALA A 62 -3.08 -7.07 18.63
C ALA A 62 -2.29 -6.77 19.92
N GLY A 63 -2.92 -6.20 20.95
CA GLY A 63 -2.30 -5.79 22.19
C GLY A 63 -1.17 -4.78 22.01
N ALA A 64 -1.26 -3.90 20.99
CA ALA A 64 -0.17 -3.01 20.64
C ALA A 64 -0.64 -1.62 20.21
N THR A 65 0.13 -0.62 20.61
CA THR A 65 0.10 0.74 20.08
C THR A 65 1.51 1.20 19.77
N GLY A 66 1.69 2.24 18.97
CA GLY A 66 3.02 2.72 18.69
C GLY A 66 3.15 3.50 17.40
N LEU A 67 4.33 3.41 16.78
CA LEU A 67 4.63 4.17 15.59
C LEU A 67 5.61 3.43 14.67
N MET A 68 5.54 3.77 13.38
CA MET A 68 6.61 3.49 12.43
C MET A 68 7.22 4.80 11.97
N THR A 69 8.56 4.83 11.90
CA THR A 69 9.30 5.97 11.36
C THR A 69 10.34 5.52 10.35
N HIS A 70 10.61 6.37 9.37
CA HIS A 70 11.69 6.17 8.40
C HIS A 70 12.20 7.51 7.88
N CYS A 71 13.46 7.51 7.47
CA CYS A 71 14.09 8.62 6.78
C CYS A 71 14.34 8.27 5.31
N GLU A 72 14.25 9.27 4.46
CA GLU A 72 14.60 9.18 3.05
C GLU A 72 15.46 10.39 2.68
N TRP A 73 16.48 10.18 1.85
CA TRP A 73 17.19 11.28 1.23
C TRP A 73 16.58 11.57 -0.13
N VAL A 74 16.28 12.83 -0.40
CA VAL A 74 15.63 13.28 -1.64
C VAL A 74 16.61 14.15 -2.40
N LYS A 75 17.02 13.68 -3.57
CA LYS A 75 17.89 14.44 -4.45
C LYS A 75 17.18 15.63 -5.11
N PRO A 76 17.88 16.75 -5.36
CA PRO A 76 17.38 17.85 -6.17
C PRO A 76 16.99 17.40 -7.59
N MET A 77 16.11 18.16 -8.25
CA MET A 77 15.58 17.85 -9.60
C MET A 77 16.64 17.69 -10.71
N ALA A 78 17.78 18.34 -10.57
CA ALA A 78 18.86 18.26 -11.56
C ALA A 78 19.55 16.89 -11.62
N GLU A 79 19.31 16.04 -10.64
CA GLU A 79 19.85 14.70 -10.59
C GLU A 79 18.73 13.66 -10.75
N GLU A 80 19.08 12.46 -11.24
CA GLU A 80 18.14 11.36 -11.34
C GLU A 80 17.47 11.13 -10.00
N GLN A 81 16.13 11.17 -9.97
CA GLN A 81 15.34 11.07 -8.74
C GLN A 81 15.33 9.65 -8.21
N VAL A 82 16.38 9.29 -7.53
CA VAL A 82 16.41 8.09 -6.70
C VAL A 82 16.04 8.52 -5.28
N TYR A 83 15.10 7.77 -4.66
CA TYR A 83 14.83 7.87 -3.24
C TYR A 83 15.58 6.74 -2.51
N PRO A 84 16.90 6.82 -2.34
CA PRO A 84 17.60 5.80 -1.60
C PRO A 84 17.09 5.86 -0.16
N ARG A 85 16.67 4.73 0.37
CA ARG A 85 16.43 4.60 1.81
C ARG A 85 17.81 4.62 2.49
N LEU A 86 18.10 5.69 3.17
CA LEU A 86 19.35 5.83 3.91
C LEU A 86 19.35 4.95 5.17
N ASN A 87 18.17 4.76 5.75
CA ASN A 87 17.99 3.99 6.98
C ASN A 87 16.83 3.02 6.84
N HIS A 88 16.91 1.94 7.58
CA HIS A 88 15.80 1.00 7.72
C HIS A 88 14.62 1.67 8.43
N PRO A 89 13.36 1.35 8.06
CA PRO A 89 12.22 1.77 8.86
C PRO A 89 12.34 1.17 10.28
N VAL A 90 11.84 1.91 11.26
CA VAL A 90 11.83 1.48 12.65
C VAL A 90 10.37 1.49 13.13
N ILE A 91 9.93 0.37 13.70
CA ILE A 91 8.64 0.27 14.38
C ILE A 91 8.90 0.18 15.88
N VAL A 92 8.27 1.06 16.65
CA VAL A 92 8.30 1.05 18.11
C VAL A 92 6.91 0.66 18.60
N LEU A 93 6.84 -0.37 19.43
CA LEU A 93 5.59 -0.94 19.94
C LEU A 93 5.53 -0.86 21.45
N TYR A 94 4.40 -0.38 21.95
CA TYR A 94 4.02 -0.38 23.36
C TYR A 94 2.84 -1.31 23.59
N ASP A 95 2.70 -1.79 24.79
CA ASP A 95 1.49 -2.53 25.19
C ASP A 95 0.28 -1.60 25.16
N ALA A 96 -0.83 -2.05 24.59
CA ALA A 96 -2.01 -1.24 24.43
C ALA A 96 -2.80 -1.05 25.75
N ALA A 97 -2.59 -1.90 26.74
CA ALA A 97 -3.27 -1.82 28.04
C ALA A 97 -2.44 -1.09 29.09
N GLU A 98 -1.15 -1.37 29.15
CA GLU A 98 -0.27 -0.89 30.25
C GLU A 98 0.69 0.22 29.81
N GLY A 99 0.87 0.43 28.49
CA GLY A 99 1.75 1.46 27.94
C GLY A 99 3.24 1.12 28.05
N GLU A 100 3.61 -0.09 28.47
CA GLU A 100 5.01 -0.52 28.56
C GLU A 100 5.62 -0.77 27.19
N LEU A 101 6.92 -0.54 27.04
CA LEU A 101 7.65 -0.78 25.81
C LEU A 101 7.74 -2.29 25.54
N LYS A 102 7.11 -2.77 24.46
CA LYS A 102 7.09 -4.19 24.05
C LYS A 102 8.26 -4.56 23.16
N GLY A 103 8.65 -3.65 22.26
CA GLY A 103 9.73 -3.95 21.34
C GLY A 103 9.99 -2.88 20.29
N ILE A 104 11.16 -3.03 19.67
CA ILE A 104 11.64 -2.21 18.56
C ILE A 104 12.00 -3.14 17.41
N ILE A 105 11.46 -2.88 16.23
CA ILE A 105 11.73 -3.65 15.02
C ILE A 105 12.45 -2.73 14.04
N ILE A 106 13.61 -3.16 13.55
CA ILE A 106 14.41 -2.39 12.59
C ILE A 106 14.46 -3.14 11.26
N GLY A 107 14.10 -2.46 10.17
CA GLY A 107 14.25 -2.96 8.81
C GLY A 107 12.95 -3.15 8.05
N GLU A 108 13.08 -3.56 6.80
CA GLU A 108 11.96 -3.83 5.89
C GLU A 108 11.42 -5.24 6.14
N ILE A 109 10.15 -5.32 6.51
CA ILE A 109 9.46 -6.60 6.68
C ILE A 109 9.17 -7.17 5.29
N THR A 110 9.54 -8.43 5.05
CA THR A 110 9.27 -9.15 3.81
C THR A 110 8.48 -10.44 4.09
N CYS A 111 7.70 -10.89 3.09
CA CYS A 111 6.98 -12.15 3.20
C CYS A 111 7.85 -13.35 2.80
N SER A 112 7.45 -14.53 3.29
CA SER A 112 8.16 -15.79 3.05
C SER A 112 8.02 -16.33 1.63
N GLU A 113 7.02 -15.87 0.88
CA GLU A 113 6.71 -16.34 -0.47
C GLU A 113 7.68 -15.81 -1.54
N LEU A 114 8.45 -14.78 -1.23
CA LEU A 114 9.42 -14.22 -2.16
C LEU A 114 10.85 -14.63 -1.78
N PRO A 115 11.61 -15.17 -2.74
CA PRO A 115 13.04 -15.43 -2.54
C PRO A 115 13.82 -14.17 -2.19
N ASN A 116 14.85 -14.31 -1.38
CA ASN A 116 15.65 -13.18 -0.90
C ASN A 116 16.39 -12.37 -1.99
N ASN A 117 16.57 -12.97 -3.18
CA ASN A 117 17.19 -12.31 -4.33
C ASN A 117 16.20 -11.43 -5.14
N ILE A 118 14.91 -11.51 -4.86
CA ILE A 118 13.92 -10.63 -5.48
C ILE A 118 13.78 -9.36 -4.63
N ALA A 119 14.22 -8.24 -5.19
CA ALA A 119 14.07 -6.96 -4.54
C ALA A 119 12.59 -6.57 -4.43
N VAL A 120 12.11 -6.48 -3.19
CA VAL A 120 10.73 -6.09 -2.87
C VAL A 120 10.71 -5.05 -1.78
N THR A 121 9.72 -4.17 -1.84
CA THR A 121 9.45 -3.16 -0.82
C THR A 121 7.97 -3.00 -0.63
N GLY A 122 7.54 -2.64 0.58
CA GLY A 122 6.17 -2.24 0.83
C GLY A 122 5.19 -3.38 1.02
N LEU A 123 5.57 -4.45 1.72
CA LEU A 123 4.67 -5.54 2.12
C LEU A 123 3.37 -5.01 2.74
N ARG A 124 3.48 -4.11 3.72
CA ARG A 124 2.33 -3.49 4.38
C ARG A 124 1.42 -2.74 3.39
N THR A 125 2.01 -2.04 2.40
CA THR A 125 1.24 -1.32 1.37
C THR A 125 0.46 -2.30 0.49
N ALA A 126 1.07 -3.42 0.11
CA ALA A 126 0.42 -4.46 -0.66
C ALA A 126 -0.71 -5.14 0.14
N ALA A 127 -0.47 -5.45 1.41
CA ALA A 127 -1.50 -5.99 2.30
C ALA A 127 -2.70 -5.02 2.45
N THR A 128 -2.43 -3.72 2.60
CA THR A 128 -3.48 -2.68 2.62
C THR A 128 -4.27 -2.65 1.32
N SER A 129 -3.60 -2.77 0.16
CA SER A 129 -4.28 -2.83 -1.14
C SER A 129 -5.11 -4.09 -1.29
N ALA A 130 -4.65 -5.23 -0.79
CA ALA A 130 -5.41 -6.48 -0.82
C ALA A 130 -6.70 -6.37 0.00
N VAL A 131 -6.66 -5.74 1.18
CA VAL A 131 -7.86 -5.50 1.99
C VAL A 131 -8.89 -4.66 1.22
N GLY A 132 -8.48 -3.53 0.64
CA GLY A 132 -9.39 -2.68 -0.14
C GLY A 132 -9.90 -3.35 -1.41
N THR A 133 -9.04 -4.12 -2.10
CA THR A 133 -9.43 -4.90 -3.29
C THR A 133 -10.43 -6.01 -2.92
N ASP A 134 -10.26 -6.66 -1.77
CA ASP A 134 -11.18 -7.70 -1.30
C ASP A 134 -12.59 -7.15 -1.05
N LEU A 135 -12.69 -5.98 -0.48
CA LEU A 135 -13.95 -5.30 -0.19
C LEU A 135 -14.65 -4.78 -1.45
N LEU A 136 -13.89 -4.38 -2.48
CA LEU A 136 -14.42 -3.60 -3.59
C LEU A 136 -14.36 -4.29 -4.97
N ALA A 137 -13.53 -5.30 -5.16
CA ALA A 137 -13.53 -6.10 -6.37
C ALA A 137 -14.62 -7.19 -6.32
N ARG A 138 -15.12 -7.64 -7.48
CA ARG A 138 -16.02 -8.79 -7.54
C ARG A 138 -15.36 -10.03 -6.94
N GLN A 139 -16.15 -10.88 -6.29
CA GLN A 139 -15.64 -12.12 -5.66
C GLN A 139 -15.15 -13.15 -6.69
N ASP A 140 -15.73 -13.14 -7.89
CA ASP A 140 -15.36 -14.01 -9.00
C ASP A 140 -14.22 -13.46 -9.89
N ALA A 141 -13.64 -12.29 -9.53
CA ALA A 141 -12.53 -11.70 -10.24
C ALA A 141 -11.33 -12.65 -10.31
N SER A 142 -10.80 -12.87 -11.50
CA SER A 142 -9.74 -13.84 -11.76
C SER A 142 -8.64 -13.35 -12.69
N THR A 143 -8.77 -12.14 -13.22
CA THR A 143 -7.82 -11.54 -14.16
C THR A 143 -7.34 -10.19 -13.66
N LEU A 144 -6.04 -9.93 -13.83
CA LEU A 144 -5.37 -8.74 -13.27
C LEU A 144 -4.54 -8.03 -14.35
N GLY A 145 -4.74 -6.73 -14.49
CA GLY A 145 -3.85 -5.84 -15.24
C GLY A 145 -2.96 -5.05 -14.31
N ILE A 146 -1.65 -5.07 -14.51
CA ILE A 146 -0.68 -4.37 -13.65
C ILE A 146 0.05 -3.29 -14.44
N PHE A 147 0.05 -2.08 -13.92
CA PHE A 147 0.90 -0.97 -14.34
C PHE A 147 2.06 -0.81 -13.37
N GLY A 148 3.29 -1.02 -13.86
CA GLY A 148 4.51 -1.09 -13.07
C GLY A 148 5.05 -2.51 -12.96
N ALA A 149 6.38 -2.63 -12.77
CA ALA A 149 7.06 -3.93 -12.71
C ALA A 149 8.14 -3.98 -11.61
N ALA A 150 8.09 -3.05 -10.67
CA ALA A 150 9.05 -2.96 -9.57
C ALA A 150 8.54 -3.66 -8.29
N GLY A 151 9.26 -3.54 -7.19
CA GLY A 151 8.98 -4.24 -5.93
C GLY A 151 7.55 -4.08 -5.41
N GLN A 152 6.93 -2.91 -5.56
CA GLN A 152 5.52 -2.72 -5.19
C GLN A 152 4.59 -3.61 -6.01
N ALA A 153 4.75 -3.65 -7.33
CA ALA A 153 3.93 -4.48 -8.21
C ALA A 153 4.05 -5.97 -7.86
N LYS A 154 5.26 -6.44 -7.52
CA LYS A 154 5.53 -7.83 -7.13
C LYS A 154 4.80 -8.20 -5.83
N ASN A 155 4.92 -7.38 -4.79
CA ASN A 155 4.21 -7.61 -3.53
C ASN A 155 2.69 -7.55 -3.70
N HIS A 156 2.18 -6.62 -4.52
CA HIS A 156 0.74 -6.51 -4.76
C HIS A 156 0.17 -7.73 -5.48
N LEU A 157 0.91 -8.31 -6.44
CA LEU A 157 0.49 -9.55 -7.08
C LEU A 157 0.28 -10.66 -6.03
N LEU A 158 1.26 -10.87 -5.13
CA LEU A 158 1.14 -11.87 -4.06
C LEU A 158 -0.01 -11.55 -3.11
N ALA A 159 -0.21 -10.28 -2.77
CA ALA A 159 -1.27 -9.86 -1.87
C ALA A 159 -2.67 -10.07 -2.49
N PHE A 160 -2.83 -9.80 -3.79
CA PHE A 160 -4.10 -10.00 -4.48
C PHE A 160 -4.44 -11.48 -4.66
N MET A 161 -3.43 -12.36 -4.78
CA MET A 161 -3.62 -13.81 -4.75
C MET A 161 -4.19 -14.34 -3.42
N GLN A 162 -4.00 -13.60 -2.31
CA GLN A 162 -4.59 -13.99 -1.02
C GLN A 162 -6.10 -13.72 -0.95
N VAL A 163 -6.60 -12.82 -1.79
CA VAL A 163 -8.00 -12.36 -1.73
C VAL A 163 -8.79 -12.73 -2.98
N ARG A 164 -8.15 -13.13 -4.06
CA ARG A 164 -8.80 -13.58 -5.33
C ARG A 164 -8.05 -14.76 -5.94
N LYS A 165 -8.81 -15.65 -6.57
CA LYS A 165 -8.26 -16.80 -7.32
C LYS A 165 -7.82 -16.35 -8.71
N LEU A 166 -6.71 -15.61 -8.78
CA LEU A 166 -6.16 -15.12 -10.03
C LEU A 166 -5.73 -16.29 -10.94
N LYS A 167 -5.90 -16.11 -12.25
CA LYS A 167 -5.50 -17.06 -13.32
C LYS A 167 -4.57 -16.42 -14.33
N ASN A 168 -4.94 -15.24 -14.82
CA ASN A 168 -4.23 -14.52 -15.85
C ASN A 168 -3.85 -13.12 -15.36
N VAL A 169 -2.62 -12.73 -15.67
CA VAL A 169 -2.08 -11.41 -15.33
C VAL A 169 -1.50 -10.78 -16.59
N LYS A 170 -1.87 -9.54 -16.86
CA LYS A 170 -1.26 -8.71 -17.89
C LYS A 170 -0.37 -7.68 -17.19
N VAL A 171 0.89 -7.56 -17.57
CA VAL A 171 1.80 -6.59 -17.00
C VAL A 171 2.29 -5.60 -18.04
N TYR A 172 2.11 -4.31 -17.75
CA TYR A 172 2.61 -3.21 -18.54
C TYR A 172 3.64 -2.39 -17.76
N SER A 173 4.72 -2.07 -18.40
CA SER A 173 5.72 -1.08 -17.97
C SER A 173 6.25 -0.38 -19.22
N ARG A 174 6.58 0.91 -19.13
CA ARG A 174 7.17 1.66 -20.25
C ARG A 174 8.42 0.99 -20.79
N ASN A 175 9.24 0.41 -19.91
CA ASN A 175 10.39 -0.39 -20.32
C ASN A 175 9.99 -1.83 -20.58
N PRO A 176 10.14 -2.35 -21.83
CA PRO A 176 9.80 -3.73 -22.19
C PRO A 176 10.55 -4.78 -21.36
N GLU A 177 11.83 -4.56 -21.08
CA GLU A 177 12.65 -5.50 -20.32
C GLU A 177 12.15 -5.67 -18.88
N ASN A 178 11.64 -4.60 -18.26
CA ASN A 178 11.11 -4.69 -16.90
C ASN A 178 9.85 -5.54 -16.83
N ARG A 179 8.93 -5.42 -17.82
CA ARG A 179 7.70 -6.24 -17.83
C ARG A 179 7.98 -7.69 -18.21
N LYS A 180 8.97 -7.94 -19.09
CA LYS A 180 9.43 -9.29 -19.41
C LYS A 180 10.04 -9.97 -18.18
N ARG A 181 10.99 -9.32 -17.53
CA ARG A 181 11.61 -9.81 -16.29
C ARG A 181 10.59 -10.07 -15.18
N PHE A 182 9.58 -9.20 -15.02
CA PHE A 182 8.51 -9.43 -14.06
C PHE A 182 7.78 -10.75 -14.31
N ALA A 183 7.44 -11.06 -15.57
CA ALA A 183 6.78 -12.31 -15.94
C ALA A 183 7.68 -13.53 -15.73
N GLU A 184 8.96 -13.43 -16.11
CA GLU A 184 9.96 -14.49 -15.94
C GLU A 184 10.24 -14.81 -14.46
N GLU A 185 10.30 -13.80 -13.60
CA GLU A 185 10.55 -13.97 -12.17
C GLU A 185 9.31 -14.51 -11.42
N LEU A 186 8.12 -13.96 -11.71
CA LEU A 186 6.94 -14.26 -10.90
C LEU A 186 6.07 -15.40 -11.46
N GLY A 187 6.09 -15.65 -12.76
CA GLY A 187 5.33 -16.75 -13.37
C GLY A 187 5.59 -18.10 -12.71
N PRO A 188 6.84 -18.55 -12.61
CA PRO A 188 7.18 -19.83 -11.97
C PRO A 188 6.86 -19.88 -10.46
N LEU A 189 6.99 -18.73 -9.76
CA LEU A 189 6.76 -18.65 -8.31
C LEU A 189 5.26 -18.68 -7.97
N THR A 190 4.41 -18.12 -8.82
CA THR A 190 2.98 -17.95 -8.55
C THR A 190 2.12 -18.98 -9.26
N ASN A 191 2.67 -19.70 -10.20
CA ASN A 191 1.94 -20.59 -11.11
C ASN A 191 0.81 -19.86 -11.89
N LEU A 192 1.00 -18.57 -12.17
CA LEU A 192 0.08 -17.74 -12.93
C LEU A 192 0.56 -17.58 -14.38
N ASN A 193 -0.41 -17.44 -15.30
CA ASN A 193 -0.11 -17.00 -16.65
C ASN A 193 0.12 -15.49 -16.66
N ILE A 194 1.37 -15.05 -16.66
CA ILE A 194 1.75 -13.63 -16.66
C ILE A 194 2.21 -13.23 -18.06
N THR A 195 1.44 -12.38 -18.73
CA THR A 195 1.70 -11.91 -20.09
C THR A 195 2.20 -10.46 -20.08
N PRO A 196 3.45 -10.18 -20.51
CA PRO A 196 3.89 -8.82 -20.78
C PRO A 196 3.11 -8.27 -21.99
N VAL A 197 2.43 -7.12 -21.80
CA VAL A 197 1.66 -6.47 -22.86
C VAL A 197 2.36 -5.23 -23.40
N SER A 198 2.05 -4.85 -24.65
CA SER A 198 2.78 -3.80 -25.37
C SER A 198 2.19 -2.41 -25.18
N SER A 199 0.92 -2.32 -24.81
CA SER A 199 0.22 -1.04 -24.63
C SER A 199 -0.53 -0.96 -23.29
N PRO A 200 -0.75 0.27 -22.76
CA PRO A 200 -1.60 0.49 -21.60
C PRO A 200 -3.02 -0.06 -21.79
N GLN A 201 -3.58 0.09 -22.99
CA GLN A 201 -4.93 -0.36 -23.28
C GLN A 201 -5.08 -1.88 -23.16
N GLU A 202 -4.10 -2.65 -23.60
CA GLU A 202 -4.09 -4.12 -23.44
C GLU A 202 -4.11 -4.53 -21.96
N ALA A 203 -3.46 -3.76 -21.06
CA ALA A 203 -3.45 -4.03 -19.64
C ALA A 203 -4.80 -3.73 -18.95
N VAL A 204 -5.65 -2.87 -19.55
CA VAL A 204 -6.98 -2.51 -19.02
C VAL A 204 -8.08 -3.42 -19.55
N ARG A 205 -8.05 -3.74 -20.87
CA ARG A 205 -9.14 -4.45 -21.55
C ARG A 205 -9.23 -5.91 -21.12
N GLY A 206 -10.46 -6.33 -20.81
CA GLY A 206 -10.78 -7.72 -20.51
C GLY A 206 -10.13 -8.26 -19.23
N VAL A 207 -9.81 -7.40 -18.27
CA VAL A 207 -9.37 -7.80 -16.93
C VAL A 207 -10.40 -7.39 -15.88
N ASP A 208 -10.45 -8.10 -14.77
CA ASP A 208 -11.37 -7.81 -13.68
C ASP A 208 -10.83 -6.74 -12.71
N ILE A 209 -9.52 -6.78 -12.49
CA ILE A 209 -8.82 -5.90 -11.56
C ILE A 209 -7.71 -5.18 -12.30
N ILE A 210 -7.53 -3.89 -12.05
CA ILE A 210 -6.45 -3.05 -12.55
C ILE A 210 -5.66 -2.52 -11.36
N LEU A 211 -4.37 -2.76 -11.35
CA LEU A 211 -3.44 -2.23 -10.35
C LEU A 211 -2.52 -1.19 -10.99
N ALA A 212 -2.55 0.03 -10.52
CA ALA A 212 -1.52 1.03 -10.79
C ALA A 212 -0.53 1.08 -9.62
N ALA A 213 0.71 0.60 -9.85
CA ALA A 213 1.78 0.51 -8.88
C ALA A 213 3.06 1.14 -9.41
N THR A 214 2.99 2.45 -9.67
CA THR A 214 4.05 3.23 -10.32
C THR A 214 4.52 4.40 -9.45
N ASN A 215 5.48 5.15 -9.96
CA ASN A 215 5.87 6.46 -9.44
C ASN A 215 5.51 7.59 -10.42
N SER A 216 4.53 7.38 -11.28
CA SER A 216 4.15 8.31 -12.34
C SER A 216 3.67 9.65 -11.79
N SER A 217 3.92 10.72 -12.56
CA SER A 217 3.32 12.05 -12.35
C SER A 217 2.21 12.36 -13.38
N VAL A 218 1.86 11.38 -14.21
CA VAL A 218 0.77 11.46 -15.19
C VAL A 218 -0.07 10.18 -15.13
N PRO A 219 -1.36 10.23 -15.51
CA PRO A 219 -2.19 9.04 -15.59
C PRO A 219 -1.55 7.94 -16.44
N VAL A 220 -1.62 6.69 -15.99
CA VAL A 220 -0.96 5.56 -16.65
C VAL A 220 -1.86 4.83 -17.64
N PHE A 221 -3.16 5.11 -17.62
CA PHE A 221 -4.15 4.65 -18.58
C PHE A 221 -5.28 5.68 -18.74
N ASP A 222 -6.09 5.53 -19.77
CA ASP A 222 -7.29 6.33 -20.02
C ASP A 222 -8.50 5.65 -19.34
N GLY A 223 -9.16 6.35 -18.42
CA GLY A 223 -10.34 5.86 -17.71
C GLY A 223 -11.53 5.54 -18.61
N ASN A 224 -11.56 6.07 -19.85
CA ASN A 224 -12.58 5.71 -20.84
C ASN A 224 -12.47 4.25 -21.32
N TRP A 225 -11.34 3.59 -21.12
CA TRP A 225 -11.17 2.18 -21.44
C TRP A 225 -11.78 1.23 -20.41
N LEU A 226 -12.16 1.73 -19.24
CA LEU A 226 -12.75 0.91 -18.18
C LEU A 226 -14.06 0.26 -18.67
N GLU A 227 -14.27 -0.97 -18.23
CA GLU A 227 -15.43 -1.80 -18.56
C GLU A 227 -16.30 -2.04 -17.33
N PRO A 228 -17.63 -2.27 -17.50
CA PRO A 228 -18.51 -2.56 -16.35
C PRO A 228 -17.96 -3.71 -15.49
N GLY A 229 -18.05 -3.57 -14.18
CA GLY A 229 -17.61 -4.58 -13.22
C GLY A 229 -16.14 -4.57 -12.87
N GLN A 230 -15.30 -3.77 -13.54
CA GLN A 230 -13.88 -3.67 -13.21
C GLN A 230 -13.63 -2.98 -11.86
N HIS A 231 -12.52 -3.35 -11.23
CA HIS A 231 -11.98 -2.72 -10.03
C HIS A 231 -10.61 -2.11 -10.32
N VAL A 232 -10.39 -0.89 -9.86
CA VAL A 232 -9.10 -0.18 -9.98
C VAL A 232 -8.50 0.01 -8.60
N THR A 233 -7.25 -0.39 -8.40
CA THR A 233 -6.43 -0.05 -7.22
C THR A 233 -5.27 0.84 -7.64
N THR A 234 -5.10 2.00 -7.02
CA THR A 234 -3.98 2.93 -7.23
C THR A 234 -3.24 3.19 -5.92
N ILE A 235 -1.91 3.24 -5.98
CA ILE A 235 -1.06 3.27 -4.77
C ILE A 235 -0.10 4.45 -4.69
N VAL A 236 0.04 5.25 -5.74
CA VAL A 236 1.05 6.31 -5.74
C VAL A 236 0.85 7.27 -4.56
N GLY A 237 1.91 7.42 -3.77
CA GLY A 237 1.90 8.32 -2.62
C GLY A 237 2.06 9.78 -3.03
N SER A 238 1.53 10.69 -2.21
CA SER A 238 1.76 12.13 -2.41
C SER A 238 3.23 12.50 -2.27
N ASN A 239 3.65 13.40 -3.13
CA ASN A 239 4.96 14.05 -3.09
C ASN A 239 4.85 15.58 -3.04
N VAL A 240 3.71 16.13 -2.59
CA VAL A 240 3.46 17.58 -2.59
C VAL A 240 4.54 18.37 -1.83
N GLY A 241 5.05 17.84 -0.70
CA GLY A 241 6.14 18.48 0.04
C GLY A 241 7.44 18.58 -0.77
N LEU A 242 7.69 17.62 -1.67
CA LEU A 242 8.83 17.66 -2.58
C LEU A 242 8.64 18.67 -3.71
N VAL A 243 7.40 18.82 -4.20
CA VAL A 243 7.07 19.86 -5.18
C VAL A 243 7.24 21.24 -4.56
N LYS A 244 6.66 21.46 -3.37
CA LYS A 244 6.77 22.74 -2.63
C LYS A 244 8.23 23.06 -2.27
N GLY A 245 9.06 22.05 -2.01
CA GLY A 245 10.48 22.18 -1.73
C GLY A 245 11.38 22.26 -2.99
N GLY A 246 10.81 22.28 -4.21
CA GLY A 246 11.58 22.36 -5.45
C GLY A 246 12.35 21.09 -5.83
N CYS A 247 12.10 19.97 -5.16
CA CYS A 247 12.78 18.70 -5.41
C CYS A 247 12.18 17.91 -6.59
N THR A 248 11.00 18.26 -7.06
CA THR A 248 10.33 17.64 -8.21
C THR A 248 9.36 18.64 -8.87
N ALA A 249 9.20 18.52 -10.19
CA ALA A 249 8.40 19.47 -10.97
C ALA A 249 6.89 19.27 -10.80
N ALA A 250 6.42 18.05 -10.55
CA ALA A 250 5.00 17.74 -10.54
C ALA A 250 4.58 16.80 -9.41
N LYS A 251 3.32 16.91 -8.99
CA LYS A 251 2.69 15.94 -8.10
C LYS A 251 2.55 14.59 -8.80
N ARG A 252 2.75 13.50 -8.04
CA ARG A 252 2.53 12.14 -8.55
C ARG A 252 1.05 11.86 -8.74
N ARG A 253 0.74 11.21 -9.87
CA ARG A 253 -0.62 10.83 -10.25
C ARG A 253 -0.61 9.58 -11.11
N GLU A 254 -1.53 8.62 -10.86
CA GLU A 254 -1.66 7.37 -11.61
C GLU A 254 -2.94 7.29 -12.44
N ILE A 255 -4.02 7.94 -12.01
CA ILE A 255 -5.33 7.89 -12.66
C ILE A 255 -5.78 9.27 -13.16
N ASP A 256 -6.61 9.28 -14.18
CA ASP A 256 -7.23 10.49 -14.74
C ASP A 256 -8.60 10.81 -14.09
N ASP A 257 -9.17 11.93 -14.48
CA ASP A 257 -10.48 12.37 -14.00
C ASP A 257 -11.60 11.44 -14.50
N ALA A 258 -11.44 10.85 -15.70
CA ALA A 258 -12.42 9.92 -16.26
C ALA A 258 -12.53 8.64 -15.41
N THR A 259 -11.41 8.12 -14.90
CA THR A 259 -11.39 6.98 -13.97
C THR A 259 -12.25 7.27 -12.74
N LEU A 260 -12.07 8.43 -12.11
CA LEU A 260 -12.85 8.84 -10.94
C LEU A 260 -14.33 9.07 -11.27
N ALA A 261 -14.62 9.81 -12.35
CA ALA A 261 -16.00 10.12 -12.73
C ALA A 261 -16.81 8.86 -13.05
N ARG A 262 -16.18 7.87 -13.70
CA ARG A 262 -16.81 6.59 -14.08
C ARG A 262 -16.89 5.57 -12.95
N SER A 263 -16.13 5.74 -11.88
CA SER A 263 -16.22 4.84 -10.73
C SER A 263 -17.51 5.10 -9.94
N HIS A 264 -18.32 4.07 -9.76
CA HIS A 264 -19.55 4.10 -8.99
C HIS A 264 -19.28 4.02 -7.48
N VAL A 265 -18.25 3.28 -7.11
CA VAL A 265 -17.80 3.12 -5.73
C VAL A 265 -16.35 3.59 -5.64
N ARG A 266 -16.05 4.48 -4.71
CA ARG A 266 -14.73 5.10 -4.55
C ARG A 266 -14.23 4.88 -3.12
N GLY A 267 -13.49 3.80 -2.92
CA GLY A 267 -12.83 3.49 -1.66
C GLY A 267 -11.51 4.25 -1.49
N ILE A 268 -11.22 4.60 -0.26
CA ILE A 268 -9.95 5.23 0.14
C ILE A 268 -9.52 4.71 1.50
N VAL A 269 -8.22 4.77 1.80
CA VAL A 269 -7.76 4.46 3.16
C VAL A 269 -8.13 5.57 4.13
N SER A 270 -7.82 6.83 3.79
CA SER A 270 -8.10 7.99 4.65
C SER A 270 -8.36 9.25 3.82
N VAL A 271 -9.53 9.82 3.99
CA VAL A 271 -9.92 11.13 3.42
C VAL A 271 -9.06 12.22 4.03
N GLN A 272 -8.90 12.23 5.35
CA GLN A 272 -8.10 13.23 6.06
C GLN A 272 -6.64 13.24 5.57
N GLN A 273 -6.04 12.07 5.34
CA GLN A 273 -4.69 11.95 4.80
C GLN A 273 -4.60 12.46 3.35
N ALA A 274 -5.63 12.22 2.53
CA ALA A 274 -5.66 12.71 1.14
C ALA A 274 -5.72 14.24 1.09
N ILE A 275 -6.49 14.86 1.99
CA ILE A 275 -6.57 16.31 2.14
C ILE A 275 -5.22 16.88 2.60
N GLN A 276 -4.67 16.35 3.70
CA GLN A 276 -3.42 16.83 4.30
C GLN A 276 -2.24 16.73 3.34
N ASP A 277 -2.16 15.65 2.59
CA ASP A 277 -1.07 15.37 1.65
C ASP A 277 -1.32 15.93 0.25
N GLU A 278 -2.44 16.61 0.00
CA GLU A 278 -2.86 17.08 -1.34
C GLU A 278 -2.65 16.00 -2.40
N GLN A 279 -3.20 14.80 -2.15
CA GLN A 279 -2.99 13.65 -3.04
C GLN A 279 -3.59 13.89 -4.43
N ALA A 280 -2.76 14.03 -5.45
CA ALA A 280 -3.17 14.48 -6.76
C ALA A 280 -4.22 13.60 -7.45
N ASP A 281 -4.24 12.29 -7.18
CA ASP A 281 -5.27 11.38 -7.70
C ASP A 281 -6.70 11.71 -7.20
N ILE A 282 -6.81 12.35 -6.05
CA ILE A 282 -8.10 12.65 -5.40
C ILE A 282 -8.26 14.15 -5.18
N PHE A 283 -7.28 14.81 -4.55
CA PHE A 283 -7.37 16.23 -4.17
C PHE A 283 -7.61 17.15 -5.38
N ASP A 284 -6.83 16.96 -6.45
CA ASP A 284 -6.93 17.80 -7.63
C ASP A 284 -8.28 17.64 -8.37
N PRO A 285 -8.82 16.39 -8.58
CA PRO A 285 -10.17 16.19 -9.12
C PRO A 285 -11.28 16.77 -8.23
N VAL A 286 -11.18 16.65 -6.89
CA VAL A 286 -12.14 17.29 -5.98
C VAL A 286 -12.08 18.82 -6.14
N SER A 287 -10.89 19.39 -6.19
CA SER A 287 -10.70 20.84 -6.37
C SER A 287 -11.27 21.37 -7.70
N ARG A 288 -11.34 20.50 -8.72
CA ARG A 288 -11.97 20.82 -10.02
C ARG A 288 -13.46 20.49 -10.10
N GLY A 289 -14.06 19.92 -9.04
CA GLY A 289 -15.47 19.54 -9.01
C GLY A 289 -15.81 18.25 -9.77
N VAL A 290 -14.83 17.41 -10.11
CA VAL A 290 -15.06 16.10 -10.76
C VAL A 290 -15.78 15.13 -9.83
N ILE A 291 -15.37 15.12 -8.56
CA ILE A 291 -16.01 14.40 -7.46
C ILE A 291 -16.05 15.30 -6.21
N LYS A 292 -16.79 14.86 -5.18
CA LYS A 292 -16.82 15.50 -3.85
C LYS A 292 -16.20 14.57 -2.80
N TRP A 293 -15.72 15.13 -1.69
CA TRP A 293 -15.14 14.36 -0.58
C TRP A 293 -16.12 13.32 0.00
N GLU A 294 -17.40 13.68 0.09
CA GLU A 294 -18.48 12.85 0.63
C GLU A 294 -18.81 11.63 -0.25
N GLN A 295 -18.26 11.57 -1.46
CA GLN A 295 -18.40 10.43 -2.37
C GLN A 295 -17.29 9.39 -2.20
N LEU A 296 -16.38 9.61 -1.25
CA LEU A 296 -15.30 8.68 -0.89
C LEU A 296 -15.69 7.89 0.35
N ILE A 297 -15.46 6.60 0.32
CA ILE A 297 -15.77 5.66 1.41
C ILE A 297 -14.45 5.17 2.00
N GLU A 298 -14.22 5.40 3.28
CA GLU A 298 -13.04 4.84 3.95
C GLU A 298 -13.20 3.33 4.15
N ILE A 299 -12.19 2.52 3.83
CA ILE A 299 -12.28 1.05 3.94
C ILE A 299 -12.51 0.58 5.38
N GLY A 300 -12.11 1.37 6.38
CA GLY A 300 -12.42 1.12 7.78
C GLY A 300 -13.93 1.11 8.05
N ALA A 301 -14.68 2.02 7.42
CA ALA A 301 -16.14 2.07 7.55
C ALA A 301 -16.81 0.81 6.96
N ILE A 302 -16.32 0.32 5.83
CA ILE A 302 -16.84 -0.94 5.25
C ILE A 302 -16.53 -2.13 6.19
N LEU A 303 -15.32 -2.20 6.73
CA LEU A 303 -14.93 -3.27 7.66
C LEU A 303 -15.69 -3.23 8.98
N ALA A 304 -16.11 -2.05 9.42
CA ALA A 304 -16.95 -1.85 10.60
C ALA A 304 -18.46 -2.02 10.33
N GLY A 305 -18.86 -2.35 9.09
CA GLY A 305 -20.27 -2.51 8.70
C GLY A 305 -21.08 -1.21 8.65
N GLN A 306 -20.39 -0.07 8.49
CA GLN A 306 -21.02 1.27 8.40
C GLN A 306 -21.31 1.67 6.95
N ASP A 307 -20.73 0.96 5.98
CA ASP A 307 -20.95 1.15 4.54
C ASP A 307 -20.86 -0.20 3.83
N ASP A 308 -21.63 -0.38 2.76
CA ASP A 308 -21.70 -1.65 2.01
C ASP A 308 -20.59 -1.78 0.95
N GLY A 309 -19.97 -0.69 0.55
CA GLY A 309 -19.02 -0.68 -0.55
C GLY A 309 -19.66 -1.03 -1.90
N ARG A 310 -19.14 -2.07 -2.58
CA ARG A 310 -19.72 -2.55 -3.84
C ARG A 310 -21.00 -3.35 -3.59
N THR A 311 -22.10 -2.98 -4.22
CA THR A 311 -23.41 -3.65 -4.10
C THR A 311 -23.89 -4.34 -5.37
N ARG A 312 -23.32 -4.02 -6.55
CA ARG A 312 -23.72 -4.64 -7.82
C ARG A 312 -22.50 -5.07 -8.63
N ALA A 313 -22.64 -6.12 -9.41
CA ALA A 313 -21.56 -6.70 -10.20
C ALA A 313 -21.08 -5.79 -11.36
N ASP A 314 -21.99 -4.96 -11.91
CA ASP A 314 -21.69 -4.06 -13.03
C ASP A 314 -20.99 -2.76 -12.63
N GLN A 315 -20.97 -2.42 -11.33
CA GLN A 315 -20.30 -1.22 -10.85
C GLN A 315 -18.80 -1.24 -11.17
N ILE A 316 -18.28 -0.13 -11.68
CA ILE A 316 -16.83 0.12 -11.66
C ILE A 316 -16.50 0.62 -10.27
N SER A 317 -15.51 0.03 -9.62
CA SER A 317 -15.02 0.45 -8.31
C SER A 317 -13.58 0.90 -8.37
N LEU A 318 -13.25 1.89 -7.57
CA LEU A 318 -11.91 2.41 -7.37
C LEU A 318 -11.52 2.27 -5.91
N TYR A 319 -10.28 1.89 -5.66
CA TYR A 319 -9.64 1.98 -4.36
C TYR A 319 -8.36 2.80 -4.42
N LYS A 320 -8.31 3.90 -3.68
CA LYS A 320 -7.09 4.68 -3.46
C LYS A 320 -6.40 4.24 -2.18
N ASN A 321 -5.33 3.47 -2.33
CA ASN A 321 -4.42 3.21 -1.23
C ASN A 321 -3.49 4.41 -1.04
N ASN A 322 -3.85 5.33 -0.16
CA ASN A 322 -3.03 6.49 0.14
C ASN A 322 -2.01 6.26 1.28
N ALA A 323 -1.65 5.03 1.50
CA ALA A 323 -0.55 4.43 2.27
C ALA A 323 0.01 5.22 3.48
N GLY A 324 0.69 4.53 4.38
CA GLY A 324 1.34 5.13 5.54
C GLY A 324 0.37 5.41 6.68
N GLN A 325 -0.40 4.39 7.09
CA GLN A 325 -1.30 4.43 8.23
C GLN A 325 -0.70 3.64 9.39
N GLY A 326 -0.66 4.27 10.56
CA GLY A 326 -0.04 3.70 11.77
C GLY A 326 -0.66 2.39 12.20
N VAL A 327 -2.00 2.25 12.10
CA VAL A 327 -2.68 0.98 12.44
C VAL A 327 -2.17 -0.20 11.63
N ALA A 328 -1.88 -0.01 10.34
CA ALA A 328 -1.35 -1.07 9.50
C ALA A 328 0.11 -1.42 9.85
N ASP A 329 0.92 -0.41 10.18
CA ASP A 329 2.31 -0.60 10.60
C ASP A 329 2.39 -1.27 11.98
N VAL A 330 1.54 -0.87 12.94
CA VAL A 330 1.47 -1.43 14.28
C VAL A 330 0.93 -2.86 14.26
N ALA A 331 -0.14 -3.14 13.50
CA ALA A 331 -0.69 -4.49 13.36
C ALA A 331 0.36 -5.47 12.82
N LEU A 332 1.04 -5.09 11.74
CA LEU A 332 2.10 -5.91 11.15
C LEU A 332 3.31 -6.04 12.10
N GLY A 333 3.69 -4.96 12.76
CA GLY A 333 4.77 -4.96 13.75
C GLY A 333 4.48 -5.89 14.93
N ALA A 334 3.26 -5.87 15.47
CA ALA A 334 2.85 -6.76 16.56
C ALA A 334 2.94 -8.23 16.15
N LEU A 335 2.46 -8.58 14.95
CA LEU A 335 2.58 -9.93 14.38
C LEU A 335 4.06 -10.35 14.25
N VAL A 336 4.91 -9.47 13.72
CA VAL A 336 6.36 -9.74 13.57
C VAL A 336 7.01 -9.98 14.92
N LEU A 337 6.72 -9.13 15.91
CA LEU A 337 7.26 -9.26 17.27
C LEU A 337 6.84 -10.57 17.93
N GLU A 338 5.58 -10.97 17.79
CA GLU A 338 5.06 -12.25 18.29
C GLU A 338 5.79 -13.44 17.65
N LYS A 339 5.95 -13.40 16.31
CA LYS A 339 6.66 -14.46 15.59
C LYS A 339 8.15 -14.52 15.93
N ALA A 340 8.79 -13.38 16.10
CA ALA A 340 10.18 -13.30 16.53
C ALA A 340 10.37 -13.95 17.91
N LYS A 341 9.51 -13.62 18.88
CA LYS A 341 9.51 -14.23 20.21
C LYS A 341 9.31 -15.75 20.15
N LYS A 342 8.35 -16.23 19.36
CA LYS A 342 8.11 -17.70 19.17
C LYS A 342 9.30 -18.41 18.55
N LYS A 343 10.05 -17.75 17.68
CA LYS A 343 11.27 -18.29 17.05
C LYS A 343 12.53 -18.09 17.89
N GLN A 344 12.41 -17.49 19.08
CA GLN A 344 13.55 -17.08 19.91
C GLN A 344 14.54 -16.18 19.15
N ALA A 345 14.03 -15.38 18.21
CA ALA A 345 14.77 -14.38 17.46
C ALA A 345 14.63 -13.02 18.15
N GLY A 346 15.64 -12.17 18.00
CA GLY A 346 15.71 -10.87 18.66
C GLY A 346 16.48 -10.89 19.96
N GLN A 347 16.91 -9.70 20.35
CA GLN A 347 17.64 -9.44 21.58
C GLN A 347 16.69 -8.93 22.66
N LYS A 348 16.71 -9.55 23.81
CA LYS A 348 16.04 -9.04 25.00
C LYS A 348 16.76 -7.80 25.51
N LEU A 349 16.03 -6.72 25.73
CA LEU A 349 16.55 -5.46 26.30
C LEU A 349 16.20 -5.38 27.77
N GLU A 350 17.18 -4.95 28.57
CA GLU A 350 16.97 -4.50 29.94
C GLU A 350 16.64 -2.98 29.89
N VAL A 351 15.40 -2.62 30.20
CA VAL A 351 14.90 -1.22 30.21
C VAL A 351 14.18 -0.95 31.52
#